data_f684976403651e10b01ea296611278cf
#
_entry.id   f684976403651e10b01ea296611278cf
#
_cell.length_a   1.000
_cell.length_b   1.000
_cell.length_c   1.000
_cell.angle_alpha   90.00
_cell.angle_beta   90.00
_cell.angle_gamma   90.00
#
_symmetry.space_group_name_H-M   'P 1'
#
loop_
_entity.id
_entity.type
_entity.pdbx_description
1 polymer ?
#
loop_
_entity_poly.entity_id
_entity_poly.type
_entity_poly.pdbx_seq_one_letter_code
_entity_poly.pdbx_strand_id
1 'polypeptide(L)'
;MSERDLTDPPFDGVIYQVYPRSFRDGDGDGVGDLTGMREGLEHLAWLGVDAVWSSPLYRSPMADFGYDVADHCDVDPVFGTLADLDAFIADADARGLDVWLDFVPNHTSDRHPWFEASRSSREDPHRDWYVWRDPAPDGGPPNNWVRHFADEPAWTFDERTGQYYLHHFLPQQPDVNWDTPALREAQLDVLRFWMARGVRGFRADVVHLIGQDRDYPDDPPGVERYDGRGDFHHHASTLDHLRAMRRTLDEHGAIVVGESYQERPEVLLAHVGDDAQHLSFVFHLLVAPWDADEWAARIREVEAVFEPAGAWPSWALGNHDRPRLATRLGSEARARVAATVQLMLRGVPCIYQGDELGLEDAVVPPSRVVDPGGRDGCRAPVPWTATPDGGWPADAWLPLPPDAAMRSVAAQQADPASTAHLYRRLLALRRAQPALVSGAQRVLDAQDGLPQGVLGFERTLAGTTIVTLAEMAGRRAELSADWTDGWHVLLDSAGDGRRAGEAFTGVLEADTALVLQRR
;
A
#
# COMPACT_ATOMS: atom_id res chain seq x y z
N MET A 1 -21.88 -19.76 4.10
CA MET A 1 -21.56 -18.35 3.89
C MET A 1 -22.87 -17.60 3.80
N SER A 2 -23.15 -16.62 4.70
CA SER A 2 -24.27 -15.71 4.52
C SER A 2 -24.02 -14.87 3.28
N GLU A 3 -25.04 -14.62 2.46
CA GLU A 3 -24.97 -13.63 1.39
C GLU A 3 -24.46 -12.32 2.03
N ARG A 4 -23.23 -11.91 1.69
CA ARG A 4 -22.72 -10.59 2.07
C ARG A 4 -23.59 -9.55 1.36
N ASP A 5 -24.12 -8.60 2.09
CA ASP A 5 -24.74 -7.43 1.49
C ASP A 5 -23.64 -6.69 0.70
N LEU A 6 -23.84 -6.49 -0.60
CA LEU A 6 -22.87 -5.80 -1.47
C LEU A 6 -22.60 -4.33 -1.03
N THR A 7 -23.36 -3.87 -0.02
CA THR A 7 -23.16 -2.54 0.58
C THR A 7 -22.04 -2.48 1.62
N ASP A 8 -21.57 -3.63 2.12
CA ASP A 8 -20.50 -3.68 3.13
C ASP A 8 -19.13 -3.87 2.47
N PRO A 9 -18.06 -3.25 3.04
CA PRO A 9 -16.70 -3.42 2.51
C PRO A 9 -16.25 -4.89 2.61
N PRO A 10 -15.42 -5.37 1.68
CA PRO A 10 -14.86 -6.73 1.74
C PRO A 10 -13.98 -6.95 2.98
N PHE A 11 -13.44 -5.86 3.51
CA PHE A 11 -12.70 -5.78 4.77
C PHE A 11 -13.09 -4.47 5.47
N ASP A 12 -13.60 -4.52 6.68
CA ASP A 12 -14.07 -3.37 7.44
C ASP A 12 -13.00 -2.72 8.34
N GLY A 13 -11.78 -3.24 8.27
CA GLY A 13 -10.63 -2.81 9.05
C GLY A 13 -9.70 -1.84 8.34
N VAL A 14 -8.56 -1.62 8.98
CA VAL A 14 -7.46 -0.79 8.50
C VAL A 14 -6.19 -1.64 8.38
N ILE A 15 -5.54 -1.54 7.23
CA ILE A 15 -4.30 -2.26 6.92
C ILE A 15 -3.11 -1.42 7.40
N TYR A 16 -2.12 -2.05 8.04
CA TYR A 16 -0.85 -1.43 8.38
C TYR A 16 0.28 -2.15 7.65
N GLN A 17 0.99 -1.42 6.79
CA GLN A 17 2.12 -1.95 6.05
C GLN A 17 3.38 -1.94 6.90
N VAL A 18 4.01 -3.10 7.03
CA VAL A 18 5.34 -3.31 7.61
C VAL A 18 6.35 -3.55 6.49
N TYR A 19 7.45 -2.81 6.51
CA TYR A 19 8.65 -3.11 5.72
C TYR A 19 9.65 -3.82 6.65
N PRO A 20 9.79 -5.16 6.58
CA PRO A 20 10.40 -5.97 7.62
C PRO A 20 11.79 -5.52 8.05
N ARG A 21 12.67 -5.27 7.06
CA ARG A 21 14.07 -4.84 7.28
C ARG A 21 14.21 -3.58 8.15
N SER A 22 13.17 -2.75 8.21
CA SER A 22 13.16 -1.45 8.88
C SER A 22 12.12 -1.33 9.97
N PHE A 23 11.37 -2.39 10.27
CA PHE A 23 10.34 -2.30 11.29
C PHE A 23 10.97 -2.38 12.69
N ARG A 24 11.58 -3.50 13.03
CA ARG A 24 12.28 -3.69 14.31
C ARG A 24 13.31 -4.80 14.20
N ASP A 25 14.49 -4.56 14.73
CA ASP A 25 15.58 -5.51 14.85
C ASP A 25 15.42 -6.28 16.18
N GLY A 26 15.26 -7.59 16.11
CA GLY A 26 15.06 -8.45 17.27
C GLY A 26 16.32 -9.18 17.72
N ASP A 27 17.31 -9.36 16.85
CA ASP A 27 18.55 -10.09 17.13
C ASP A 27 19.80 -9.20 17.25
N GLY A 28 19.69 -7.93 16.85
CA GLY A 28 20.74 -6.92 17.02
C GLY A 28 21.76 -6.88 15.89
N ASP A 29 21.41 -7.40 14.70
CA ASP A 29 22.31 -7.43 13.54
C ASP A 29 22.21 -6.17 12.65
N GLY A 30 21.28 -5.26 12.95
CA GLY A 30 21.05 -4.03 12.22
C GLY A 30 20.01 -4.14 11.12
N VAL A 31 19.37 -5.29 10.95
CA VAL A 31 18.27 -5.55 10.02
C VAL A 31 17.05 -5.99 10.81
N GLY A 32 15.89 -5.46 10.48
CA GLY A 32 14.64 -5.92 11.11
C GLY A 32 14.28 -7.35 10.70
N ASP A 33 13.66 -8.08 11.61
CA ASP A 33 13.39 -9.52 11.51
C ASP A 33 12.01 -9.90 12.09
N LEU A 34 11.65 -11.20 11.99
CA LEU A 34 10.39 -11.74 12.51
C LEU A 34 10.30 -11.68 14.05
N THR A 35 11.45 -11.76 14.75
CA THR A 35 11.48 -11.59 16.21
C THR A 35 11.10 -10.16 16.58
N GLY A 36 11.71 -9.17 15.94
CA GLY A 36 11.36 -7.76 16.11
C GLY A 36 9.92 -7.46 15.67
N MET A 37 9.45 -8.06 14.56
CA MET A 37 8.06 -7.91 14.13
C MET A 37 7.07 -8.42 15.20
N ARG A 38 7.35 -9.56 15.83
CA ARG A 38 6.53 -10.10 16.94
C ARG A 38 6.50 -9.17 18.15
N GLU A 39 7.64 -8.61 18.53
CA GLU A 39 7.74 -7.62 19.60
C GLU A 39 6.99 -6.32 19.26
N GLY A 40 6.92 -5.95 17.98
CA GLY A 40 6.19 -4.78 17.50
C GLY A 40 4.67 -4.93 17.51
N LEU A 41 4.12 -6.16 17.57
CA LEU A 41 2.67 -6.41 17.56
C LEU A 41 1.93 -5.71 18.71
N GLU A 42 2.58 -5.50 19.86
CA GLU A 42 1.97 -4.76 20.98
C GLU A 42 1.65 -3.30 20.60
N HIS A 43 2.56 -2.64 19.85
CA HIS A 43 2.32 -1.29 19.34
C HIS A 43 1.16 -1.26 18.34
N LEU A 44 1.11 -2.20 17.41
CA LEU A 44 0.06 -2.28 16.39
C LEU A 44 -1.33 -2.54 17.01
N ALA A 45 -1.40 -3.43 18.00
CA ALA A 45 -2.61 -3.65 18.78
C ALA A 45 -3.02 -2.42 19.61
N TRP A 46 -2.03 -1.72 20.21
CA TRP A 46 -2.28 -0.46 20.93
C TRP A 46 -2.80 0.64 19.99
N LEU A 47 -2.25 0.72 18.79
CA LEU A 47 -2.68 1.68 17.75
C LEU A 47 -4.12 1.39 17.32
N GLY A 48 -4.47 0.11 17.19
CA GLY A 48 -5.81 -0.35 16.87
C GLY A 48 -6.03 -0.58 15.36
N VAL A 49 -5.00 -1.01 14.63
CA VAL A 49 -5.14 -1.53 13.26
C VAL A 49 -5.74 -2.93 13.27
N ASP A 50 -6.20 -3.43 12.13
CA ASP A 50 -6.92 -4.69 12.03
C ASP A 50 -6.13 -5.74 11.26
N ALA A 51 -5.29 -5.32 10.31
CA ALA A 51 -4.41 -6.21 9.55
C ALA A 51 -2.99 -5.67 9.46
N VAL A 52 -2.01 -6.58 9.51
CA VAL A 52 -0.58 -6.29 9.30
C VAL A 52 -0.17 -6.89 7.96
N TRP A 53 0.08 -6.04 6.97
CA TRP A 53 0.65 -6.44 5.70
C TRP A 53 2.17 -6.32 5.75
N SER A 54 2.89 -7.44 5.57
CA SER A 54 4.33 -7.49 5.44
C SER A 54 4.75 -7.41 3.97
N SER A 55 5.67 -6.49 3.62
CA SER A 55 6.43 -6.57 2.38
C SER A 55 7.21 -7.90 2.34
N PRO A 56 7.74 -8.35 1.16
CA PRO A 56 8.22 -9.71 0.99
C PRO A 56 9.21 -10.17 2.06
N LEU A 57 8.95 -11.37 2.61
CA LEU A 57 9.81 -12.09 3.56
C LEU A 57 10.48 -13.31 2.92
N TYR A 58 10.21 -13.56 1.64
CA TYR A 58 10.60 -14.76 0.92
C TYR A 58 12.10 -14.82 0.67
N ARG A 59 12.62 -16.02 0.39
CA ARG A 59 14.02 -16.17 -0.04
C ARG A 59 14.27 -15.31 -1.28
N SER A 60 15.30 -14.47 -1.20
CA SER A 60 15.65 -13.51 -2.24
C SER A 60 17.15 -13.24 -2.25
N PRO A 61 17.79 -13.11 -3.42
CA PRO A 61 19.13 -12.53 -3.54
C PRO A 61 19.22 -11.05 -3.16
N MET A 62 18.07 -10.40 -2.89
CA MET A 62 17.95 -9.00 -2.47
C MET A 62 18.40 -7.98 -3.51
N ALA A 63 18.29 -8.30 -4.81
CA ALA A 63 18.54 -7.34 -5.88
C ALA A 63 17.51 -6.20 -5.87
N ASP A 64 16.27 -6.50 -5.47
CA ASP A 64 15.20 -5.54 -5.19
C ASP A 64 14.57 -5.80 -3.81
N PHE A 65 15.42 -6.04 -2.81
CA PHE A 65 15.08 -6.13 -1.39
C PHE A 65 13.86 -7.00 -1.06
N GLY A 66 13.77 -8.19 -1.71
CA GLY A 66 12.73 -9.19 -1.46
C GLY A 66 11.75 -9.37 -2.60
N TYR A 67 11.61 -8.40 -3.51
CA TYR A 67 10.74 -8.53 -4.69
C TYR A 67 11.33 -9.43 -5.78
N ASP A 68 12.64 -9.69 -5.79
CA ASP A 68 13.28 -10.73 -6.60
C ASP A 68 13.23 -12.08 -5.87
N VAL A 69 12.05 -12.73 -5.89
CA VAL A 69 11.76 -13.95 -5.12
C VAL A 69 12.43 -15.17 -5.73
N ALA A 70 13.28 -15.85 -4.94
CA ALA A 70 13.95 -17.10 -5.34
C ALA A 70 13.23 -18.37 -4.84
N ASP A 71 12.43 -18.27 -3.78
CA ASP A 71 11.53 -19.32 -3.30
C ASP A 71 10.34 -18.66 -2.61
N HIS A 72 9.14 -18.85 -3.17
CA HIS A 72 7.91 -18.25 -2.66
C HIS A 72 7.34 -18.93 -1.41
N CYS A 73 7.86 -20.13 -1.05
CA CYS A 73 7.31 -20.94 0.03
C CYS A 73 8.28 -21.11 1.21
N ASP A 74 9.31 -20.28 1.27
CA ASP A 74 10.26 -20.25 2.40
C ASP A 74 10.56 -18.81 2.82
N VAL A 75 11.00 -18.63 4.06
CA VAL A 75 11.42 -17.35 4.63
C VAL A 75 12.91 -17.14 4.39
N ASP A 76 13.29 -15.91 4.00
CA ASP A 76 14.71 -15.58 3.89
C ASP A 76 15.39 -15.61 5.26
N PRO A 77 16.58 -16.24 5.38
CA PRO A 77 17.30 -16.33 6.65
C PRO A 77 17.60 -14.99 7.33
N VAL A 78 17.63 -13.89 6.58
CA VAL A 78 17.81 -12.54 7.15
C VAL A 78 16.61 -12.11 8.00
N PHE A 79 15.45 -12.71 7.79
CA PHE A 79 14.24 -12.43 8.58
C PHE A 79 13.92 -13.53 9.61
N GLY A 80 14.54 -14.70 9.50
CA GLY A 80 14.27 -15.83 10.36
C GLY A 80 13.91 -17.11 9.61
N THR A 81 12.97 -17.88 10.14
CA THR A 81 12.54 -19.18 9.61
C THR A 81 11.02 -19.23 9.40
N LEU A 82 10.54 -20.27 8.70
CA LEU A 82 9.10 -20.56 8.61
C LEU A 82 8.45 -20.73 10.00
N ALA A 83 9.17 -21.30 10.97
CA ALA A 83 8.65 -21.46 12.33
C ALA A 83 8.50 -20.12 13.06
N ASP A 84 9.38 -19.15 12.79
CA ASP A 84 9.28 -17.79 13.34
C ASP A 84 8.09 -17.05 12.72
N LEU A 85 7.83 -17.25 11.42
CA LEU A 85 6.64 -16.70 10.77
C LEU A 85 5.34 -17.33 11.29
N ASP A 86 5.31 -18.66 11.48
CA ASP A 86 4.15 -19.33 12.11
C ASP A 86 3.89 -18.77 13.52
N ALA A 87 4.94 -18.52 14.28
CA ALA A 87 4.82 -17.90 15.61
C ALA A 87 4.36 -16.42 15.54
N PHE A 88 4.82 -15.66 14.54
CA PHE A 88 4.33 -14.30 14.31
C PHE A 88 2.83 -14.29 13.96
N ILE A 89 2.38 -15.19 13.08
CA ILE A 89 0.96 -15.33 12.70
C ILE A 89 0.12 -15.68 13.94
N ALA A 90 0.56 -16.65 14.74
CA ALA A 90 -0.16 -17.04 15.96
C ALA A 90 -0.24 -15.90 17.00
N ASP A 91 0.86 -15.15 17.18
CA ASP A 91 0.90 -14.01 18.12
C ASP A 91 0.05 -12.81 17.64
N ALA A 92 -0.05 -12.60 16.32
CA ALA A 92 -0.93 -11.60 15.71
C ALA A 92 -2.40 -11.99 15.90
N ASP A 93 -2.79 -13.23 15.58
CA ASP A 93 -4.14 -13.76 15.75
C ASP A 93 -4.61 -13.66 17.21
N ALA A 94 -3.72 -13.96 18.18
CA ALA A 94 -4.01 -13.83 19.62
C ALA A 94 -4.31 -12.37 20.04
N ARG A 95 -3.93 -11.38 19.21
CA ARG A 95 -4.20 -9.95 19.42
C ARG A 95 -5.33 -9.41 18.55
N GLY A 96 -5.97 -10.28 17.75
CA GLY A 96 -7.02 -9.90 16.81
C GLY A 96 -6.49 -9.17 15.58
N LEU A 97 -5.25 -9.42 15.19
CA LEU A 97 -4.61 -8.85 14.00
C LEU A 97 -4.51 -9.91 12.91
N ASP A 98 -5.07 -9.63 11.75
CA ASP A 98 -4.87 -10.46 10.57
C ASP A 98 -3.46 -10.26 10.01
N VAL A 99 -2.81 -11.35 9.58
CA VAL A 99 -1.53 -11.27 8.85
C VAL A 99 -1.78 -11.38 7.36
N TRP A 100 -1.29 -10.38 6.63
CA TRP A 100 -1.28 -10.34 5.17
C TRP A 100 0.15 -10.37 4.67
N LEU A 101 0.40 -11.11 3.59
CA LEU A 101 1.70 -11.17 2.94
C LEU A 101 1.68 -10.50 1.56
N ASP A 102 2.84 -10.08 1.11
CA ASP A 102 3.02 -9.66 -0.27
C ASP A 102 2.99 -10.88 -1.19
N PHE A 103 2.26 -10.84 -2.27
CA PHE A 103 2.28 -11.84 -3.33
C PHE A 103 2.84 -11.20 -4.59
N VAL A 104 3.96 -11.71 -5.09
CA VAL A 104 4.69 -11.16 -6.24
C VAL A 104 4.39 -12.03 -7.47
N PRO A 105 3.28 -11.77 -8.20
CA PRO A 105 2.83 -12.64 -9.28
C PRO A 105 3.55 -12.41 -10.62
N ASN A 106 4.08 -11.19 -10.86
CA ASN A 106 4.56 -10.80 -12.18
C ASN A 106 5.90 -11.42 -12.57
N HIS A 107 6.80 -11.60 -11.61
CA HIS A 107 8.19 -12.03 -11.87
C HIS A 107 8.74 -12.88 -10.73
N THR A 108 9.88 -13.52 -10.98
CA THR A 108 10.67 -14.19 -9.96
C THR A 108 12.10 -13.65 -9.98
N SER A 109 12.94 -14.09 -9.03
CA SER A 109 14.38 -13.91 -9.18
C SER A 109 14.92 -14.70 -10.39
N ASP A 110 16.00 -14.22 -10.99
CA ASP A 110 16.81 -14.98 -11.95
C ASP A 110 17.50 -16.21 -11.29
N ARG A 111 17.41 -16.33 -9.96
CA ARG A 111 17.88 -17.48 -9.16
C ARG A 111 16.76 -18.45 -8.79
N HIS A 112 15.53 -18.16 -9.18
CA HIS A 112 14.43 -19.07 -8.94
C HIS A 112 14.62 -20.38 -9.73
N PRO A 113 14.39 -21.58 -9.13
CA PRO A 113 14.54 -22.84 -9.83
C PRO A 113 13.75 -22.94 -11.15
N TRP A 114 12.58 -22.30 -11.21
CA TRP A 114 11.78 -22.25 -12.43
C TRP A 114 12.50 -21.51 -13.57
N PHE A 115 13.16 -20.38 -13.26
CA PHE A 115 13.88 -19.63 -14.29
C PHE A 115 15.16 -20.36 -14.71
N GLU A 116 15.91 -20.94 -13.76
CA GLU A 116 17.10 -21.72 -14.10
C GLU A 116 16.76 -22.92 -15.00
N ALA A 117 15.62 -23.60 -14.76
CA ALA A 117 15.13 -24.66 -15.63
C ALA A 117 14.72 -24.08 -17.01
N SER A 118 13.92 -23.02 -17.04
CA SER A 118 13.43 -22.37 -18.27
C SER A 118 14.57 -21.90 -19.17
N ARG A 119 15.67 -21.35 -18.62
CA ARG A 119 16.81 -20.87 -19.40
C ARG A 119 17.83 -21.97 -19.74
N SER A 120 17.65 -23.21 -19.23
CA SER A 120 18.60 -24.30 -19.50
C SER A 120 18.57 -24.77 -20.94
N SER A 121 17.40 -24.77 -21.58
CA SER A 121 17.17 -25.20 -22.97
C SER A 121 15.86 -24.63 -23.51
N ARG A 122 15.75 -24.45 -24.83
CA ARG A 122 14.49 -24.08 -25.51
C ARG A 122 13.42 -25.18 -25.43
N GLU A 123 13.81 -26.41 -25.16
CA GLU A 123 12.95 -27.61 -25.05
C GLU A 123 12.63 -27.97 -23.60
N ASP A 124 13.11 -27.20 -22.59
CA ASP A 124 12.80 -27.49 -21.19
C ASP A 124 11.29 -27.37 -20.93
N PRO A 125 10.67 -28.25 -20.14
CA PRO A 125 9.24 -28.16 -19.80
C PRO A 125 8.81 -26.84 -19.14
N HIS A 126 9.73 -26.12 -18.51
CA HIS A 126 9.48 -24.82 -17.92
C HIS A 126 9.76 -23.65 -18.89
N ARG A 127 10.12 -23.93 -20.16
CA ARG A 127 10.49 -22.85 -21.09
C ARG A 127 9.42 -21.77 -21.17
N ASP A 128 8.17 -22.16 -21.34
CA ASP A 128 7.04 -21.25 -21.48
C ASP A 128 6.52 -20.70 -20.14
N TRP A 129 7.18 -21.01 -19.02
CA TRP A 129 6.86 -20.41 -17.73
C TRP A 129 7.30 -18.94 -17.66
N TYR A 130 8.22 -18.55 -18.55
CA TYR A 130 8.72 -17.18 -18.70
C TYR A 130 8.50 -16.68 -20.12
N VAL A 131 8.63 -15.37 -20.28
CA VAL A 131 8.43 -14.73 -21.58
C VAL A 131 9.75 -14.66 -22.33
N TRP A 132 9.86 -15.46 -23.41
CA TRP A 132 11.03 -15.53 -24.27
C TRP A 132 10.67 -15.13 -25.70
N ARG A 133 11.58 -14.39 -26.39
CA ARG A 133 11.43 -14.00 -27.79
C ARG A 133 12.76 -14.10 -28.53
N ASP A 134 12.68 -14.41 -29.81
CA ASP A 134 13.84 -14.33 -30.69
C ASP A 134 14.23 -12.85 -30.88
N PRO A 135 15.53 -12.57 -31.18
CA PRO A 135 15.96 -11.23 -31.54
C PRO A 135 15.17 -10.64 -32.70
N ALA A 136 15.00 -9.32 -32.70
CA ALA A 136 14.51 -8.59 -33.86
C ALA A 136 15.42 -8.85 -35.10
N PRO A 137 14.98 -8.54 -36.35
CA PRO A 137 15.76 -8.79 -37.55
C PRO A 137 17.16 -8.15 -37.57
N ASP A 138 17.36 -7.10 -36.81
CA ASP A 138 18.65 -6.42 -36.63
C ASP A 138 19.51 -7.01 -35.51
N GLY A 139 19.00 -8.02 -34.81
CA GLY A 139 19.64 -8.66 -33.66
C GLY A 139 19.37 -7.97 -32.30
N GLY A 140 18.61 -6.88 -32.30
CA GLY A 140 18.23 -6.13 -31.10
C GLY A 140 17.07 -6.77 -30.30
N PRO A 141 16.59 -6.05 -29.25
CA PRO A 141 15.44 -6.46 -28.46
C PRO A 141 14.18 -6.64 -29.33
N PRO A 142 13.23 -7.51 -28.92
CA PRO A 142 12.01 -7.80 -29.69
C PRO A 142 11.13 -6.59 -29.99
N ASN A 143 11.08 -5.61 -29.10
CA ASN A 143 10.31 -4.37 -29.23
C ASN A 143 10.98 -3.22 -28.47
N ASN A 144 10.32 -2.05 -28.43
CA ASN A 144 10.83 -0.82 -27.81
C ASN A 144 10.49 -0.65 -26.31
N TRP A 145 10.01 -1.69 -25.63
CA TRP A 145 9.64 -1.60 -24.23
C TRP A 145 10.84 -1.31 -23.33
N VAL A 146 10.60 -0.47 -22.32
CA VAL A 146 11.63 0.03 -21.39
C VAL A 146 11.27 -0.40 -19.97
N ARG A 147 12.26 -0.85 -19.22
CA ARG A 147 12.06 -1.30 -17.84
C ARG A 147 11.82 -0.16 -16.86
N HIS A 148 11.21 -0.48 -15.72
CA HIS A 148 11.13 0.43 -14.58
C HIS A 148 12.53 0.70 -14.00
N PHE A 149 12.68 1.83 -13.32
CA PHE A 149 13.89 2.34 -12.67
C PHE A 149 15.02 2.81 -13.61
N ALA A 150 14.91 2.62 -14.93
CA ALA A 150 15.88 3.15 -15.89
C ALA A 150 15.28 3.25 -17.29
N ASP A 151 15.88 4.07 -18.17
CA ASP A 151 15.55 4.14 -19.60
C ASP A 151 16.38 3.12 -20.39
N GLU A 152 16.21 1.84 -20.03
CA GLU A 152 16.89 0.71 -20.64
C GLU A 152 15.86 -0.29 -21.15
N PRO A 153 16.20 -1.13 -22.19
CA PRO A 153 15.28 -2.13 -22.69
C PRO A 153 14.74 -3.06 -21.59
N ALA A 154 13.45 -3.41 -21.68
CA ALA A 154 12.80 -4.40 -20.81
C ALA A 154 13.15 -5.85 -21.20
N TRP A 155 14.13 -6.05 -22.04
CA TRP A 155 14.56 -7.32 -22.59
C TRP A 155 16.04 -7.54 -22.39
N THR A 156 16.43 -8.70 -21.82
CA THR A 156 17.83 -9.11 -21.68
C THR A 156 18.11 -10.33 -22.56
N PHE A 157 19.19 -10.27 -23.34
CA PHE A 157 19.65 -11.38 -24.18
C PHE A 157 20.30 -12.48 -23.34
N ASP A 158 19.83 -13.72 -23.55
CA ASP A 158 20.44 -14.91 -22.94
C ASP A 158 21.28 -15.67 -23.99
N GLU A 159 22.60 -15.66 -23.79
CA GLU A 159 23.55 -16.31 -24.71
C GLU A 159 23.38 -17.85 -24.79
N ARG A 160 22.83 -18.48 -23.73
CA ARG A 160 22.65 -19.95 -23.67
C ARG A 160 21.63 -20.42 -24.69
N THR A 161 20.55 -19.66 -24.85
CA THR A 161 19.45 -20.04 -25.73
C THR A 161 19.31 -19.15 -26.96
N GLY A 162 20.06 -18.05 -27.01
CA GLY A 162 20.02 -17.10 -28.13
C GLY A 162 18.70 -16.39 -28.27
N GLN A 163 18.00 -16.16 -27.16
CA GLN A 163 16.73 -15.44 -27.09
C GLN A 163 16.81 -14.33 -26.05
N TYR A 164 15.87 -13.40 -26.10
CA TYR A 164 15.63 -12.40 -25.06
C TYR A 164 14.55 -12.89 -24.11
N TYR A 165 14.73 -12.61 -22.79
CA TYR A 165 13.66 -12.71 -21.79
C TYR A 165 13.18 -11.34 -21.38
N LEU A 166 11.87 -11.24 -21.09
CA LEU A 166 11.24 -10.02 -20.63
C LEU A 166 11.48 -9.81 -19.12
N HIS A 167 11.68 -8.56 -18.72
CA HIS A 167 11.68 -8.11 -17.33
C HIS A 167 11.19 -6.67 -17.25
N HIS A 168 10.03 -6.44 -16.68
CA HIS A 168 9.51 -5.07 -16.50
C HIS A 168 10.32 -4.26 -15.50
N PHE A 169 11.04 -4.95 -14.60
CA PHE A 169 11.89 -4.36 -13.56
C PHE A 169 13.37 -4.63 -13.85
N LEU A 170 14.12 -5.11 -12.86
CA LEU A 170 15.53 -5.40 -13.04
C LEU A 170 15.75 -6.64 -13.95
N PRO A 171 16.89 -6.74 -14.63
CA PRO A 171 17.25 -7.98 -15.35
C PRO A 171 17.25 -9.22 -14.44
N GLN A 172 17.41 -9.05 -13.13
CA GLN A 172 17.31 -10.09 -12.13
C GLN A 172 15.88 -10.49 -11.78
N GLN A 173 14.87 -9.87 -12.39
CA GLN A 173 13.44 -10.10 -12.15
C GLN A 173 12.73 -10.53 -13.44
N PRO A 174 13.04 -11.72 -14.01
CA PRO A 174 12.40 -12.20 -15.24
C PRO A 174 10.89 -12.39 -15.07
N ASP A 175 10.11 -11.90 -16.01
CA ASP A 175 8.66 -11.95 -16.01
C ASP A 175 8.15 -13.36 -16.31
N VAL A 176 7.19 -13.80 -15.49
CA VAL A 176 6.53 -15.09 -15.67
C VAL A 176 5.34 -14.99 -16.64
N ASN A 177 5.00 -16.11 -17.23
CA ASN A 177 3.97 -16.22 -18.24
C ASN A 177 2.68 -16.85 -17.66
N TRP A 178 1.78 -16.03 -17.15
CA TRP A 178 0.51 -16.45 -16.54
C TRP A 178 -0.44 -17.19 -17.51
N ASP A 179 -0.28 -17.07 -18.82
CA ASP A 179 -1.08 -17.83 -19.77
C ASP A 179 -0.65 -19.31 -19.86
N THR A 180 0.52 -19.65 -19.29
CA THR A 180 0.94 -21.04 -19.15
C THR A 180 0.18 -21.68 -17.98
N PRO A 181 -0.72 -22.66 -18.22
CA PRO A 181 -1.57 -23.22 -17.16
C PRO A 181 -0.78 -23.82 -15.98
N ALA A 182 0.35 -24.46 -16.27
CA ALA A 182 1.18 -25.07 -15.22
C ALA A 182 1.83 -24.02 -14.31
N LEU A 183 2.30 -22.89 -14.88
CA LEU A 183 2.82 -21.79 -14.07
C LEU A 183 1.71 -21.18 -13.23
N ARG A 184 0.55 -20.87 -13.84
CA ARG A 184 -0.57 -20.27 -13.12
C ARG A 184 -0.98 -21.14 -11.93
N GLU A 185 -1.09 -22.45 -12.10
CA GLU A 185 -1.42 -23.34 -10.99
C GLU A 185 -0.32 -23.35 -9.91
N ALA A 186 0.96 -23.35 -10.28
CA ALA A 186 2.07 -23.24 -9.34
C ALA A 186 2.02 -21.92 -8.53
N GLN A 187 1.66 -20.80 -9.15
CA GLN A 187 1.45 -19.52 -8.46
C GLN A 187 0.23 -19.56 -7.51
N LEU A 188 -0.87 -20.22 -7.90
CA LEU A 188 -2.03 -20.40 -7.03
C LEU A 188 -1.72 -21.34 -5.85
N ASP A 189 -0.85 -22.33 -6.03
CA ASP A 189 -0.37 -23.19 -4.95
C ASP A 189 0.46 -22.42 -3.90
N VAL A 190 1.18 -21.38 -4.30
CA VAL A 190 1.84 -20.47 -3.34
C VAL A 190 0.82 -19.81 -2.41
N LEU A 191 -0.30 -19.32 -2.94
CA LEU A 191 -1.37 -18.74 -2.11
C LEU A 191 -1.95 -19.78 -1.15
N ARG A 192 -2.25 -20.99 -1.63
CA ARG A 192 -2.76 -22.10 -0.80
C ARG A 192 -1.79 -22.47 0.32
N PHE A 193 -0.48 -22.50 0.02
CA PHE A 193 0.55 -22.78 1.01
C PHE A 193 0.51 -21.80 2.19
N TRP A 194 0.41 -20.50 1.91
CA TRP A 194 0.38 -19.47 2.95
C TRP A 194 -0.95 -19.42 3.70
N MET A 195 -2.07 -19.59 3.00
CA MET A 195 -3.39 -19.67 3.65
C MET A 195 -3.48 -20.86 4.60
N ALA A 196 -2.90 -22.00 4.24
CA ALA A 196 -2.82 -23.17 5.11
C ALA A 196 -2.01 -22.92 6.40
N ARG A 197 -1.11 -21.89 6.42
CA ARG A 197 -0.36 -21.44 7.59
C ARG A 197 -1.07 -20.35 8.40
N GLY A 198 -2.24 -19.90 7.97
CA GLY A 198 -3.04 -18.90 8.70
C GLY A 198 -2.95 -17.48 8.15
N VAL A 199 -2.30 -17.27 7.01
CA VAL A 199 -2.36 -15.96 6.30
C VAL A 199 -3.78 -15.68 5.87
N ARG A 200 -4.30 -14.49 6.20
CA ARG A 200 -5.68 -14.07 5.98
C ARG A 200 -5.87 -13.16 4.77
N GLY A 201 -4.79 -12.62 4.23
CA GLY A 201 -4.87 -11.75 3.08
C GLY A 201 -3.55 -11.58 2.35
N PHE A 202 -3.63 -10.97 1.18
CA PHE A 202 -2.48 -10.71 0.34
C PHE A 202 -2.54 -9.31 -0.26
N ARG A 203 -1.38 -8.67 -0.35
CA ARG A 203 -1.17 -7.57 -1.28
C ARG A 203 -0.55 -8.17 -2.55
N ALA A 204 -1.25 -8.11 -3.65
CA ALA A 204 -0.73 -8.60 -4.92
C ALA A 204 0.01 -7.48 -5.66
N ASP A 205 1.31 -7.71 -5.87
CA ASP A 205 2.25 -6.79 -6.49
C ASP A 205 1.97 -6.61 -7.98
N VAL A 206 1.99 -5.40 -8.47
CA VAL A 206 1.90 -4.97 -9.88
C VAL A 206 0.98 -5.82 -10.76
N VAL A 207 -0.20 -6.12 -10.27
CA VAL A 207 -1.15 -7.06 -10.90
C VAL A 207 -1.56 -6.70 -12.32
N HIS A 208 -1.41 -5.45 -12.72
CA HIS A 208 -1.72 -4.97 -14.06
C HIS A 208 -0.74 -5.48 -15.14
N LEU A 209 0.41 -6.04 -14.73
CA LEU A 209 1.46 -6.52 -15.63
C LEU A 209 1.38 -8.03 -15.91
N ILE A 210 0.55 -8.80 -15.18
CA ILE A 210 0.51 -10.28 -15.31
C ILE A 210 -0.14 -10.78 -16.60
N GLY A 211 -0.94 -9.95 -17.27
CA GLY A 211 -1.49 -10.22 -18.59
C GLY A 211 -0.79 -9.37 -19.65
N GLN A 212 -0.41 -9.98 -20.77
CA GLN A 212 0.36 -9.31 -21.80
C GLN A 212 -0.19 -9.61 -23.20
N ASP A 213 -0.06 -8.66 -24.12
CA ASP A 213 -0.29 -8.92 -25.55
C ASP A 213 0.79 -9.88 -26.08
N ARG A 214 0.35 -10.98 -26.65
CA ARG A 214 1.24 -12.05 -27.16
C ARG A 214 2.02 -11.68 -28.42
N ASP A 215 1.57 -10.66 -29.12
CA ASP A 215 2.28 -10.15 -30.30
C ASP A 215 3.43 -9.21 -29.90
N TYR A 216 3.44 -8.74 -28.64
CA TYR A 216 4.46 -7.84 -28.09
C TYR A 216 4.72 -6.64 -29.01
N PRO A 217 3.69 -5.84 -29.35
CA PRO A 217 3.86 -4.71 -30.26
C PRO A 217 4.77 -3.64 -29.66
N ASP A 218 5.32 -2.81 -30.52
CA ASP A 218 5.98 -1.58 -30.06
C ASP A 218 4.96 -0.66 -29.39
N ASP A 219 5.37 -0.01 -28.29
CA ASP A 219 4.59 1.07 -27.72
C ASP A 219 4.51 2.25 -28.69
N PRO A 220 3.32 2.86 -28.86
CA PRO A 220 3.17 4.04 -29.69
C PRO A 220 4.01 5.22 -29.17
N PRO A 221 4.51 6.11 -30.03
CA PRO A 221 5.23 7.29 -29.60
C PRO A 221 4.39 8.18 -28.67
N GLY A 222 4.94 8.60 -27.53
CA GLY A 222 4.30 9.52 -26.58
C GLY A 222 3.34 8.85 -25.60
N VAL A 223 3.35 7.53 -25.50
CA VAL A 223 2.68 6.80 -24.41
C VAL A 223 3.54 6.92 -23.15
N GLU A 224 2.96 7.46 -22.07
CA GLU A 224 3.59 7.49 -20.76
C GLU A 224 3.39 6.13 -20.07
N ARG A 225 4.41 5.67 -19.33
CA ARG A 225 4.45 4.34 -18.68
C ARG A 225 3.26 4.03 -17.77
N TYR A 226 2.58 5.04 -17.27
CA TYR A 226 1.52 4.90 -16.26
C TYR A 226 0.17 5.48 -16.68
N ASP A 227 0.01 5.88 -17.96
CA ASP A 227 -1.25 6.47 -18.42
C ASP A 227 -2.33 5.43 -18.77
N GLY A 228 -1.98 4.15 -18.71
CA GLY A 228 -2.89 3.03 -18.98
C GLY A 228 -3.30 2.88 -20.45
N ARG A 229 -2.60 3.53 -21.37
CA ARG A 229 -2.91 3.50 -22.82
C ARG A 229 -2.02 2.55 -23.61
N GLY A 230 -0.89 2.10 -23.04
CA GLY A 230 -0.06 1.06 -23.64
C GLY A 230 -0.67 -0.32 -23.41
N ASP A 231 -0.60 -1.20 -24.40
CA ASP A 231 -0.97 -2.63 -24.27
C ASP A 231 -0.15 -3.36 -23.20
N PHE A 232 0.95 -2.78 -22.82
CA PHE A 232 1.85 -3.06 -21.73
C PHE A 232 1.17 -3.05 -20.34
N HIS A 233 0.09 -2.29 -20.12
CA HIS A 233 -0.46 -2.05 -18.79
C HIS A 233 -1.85 -2.64 -18.55
N HIS A 234 -2.53 -3.15 -19.56
CA HIS A 234 -3.93 -3.59 -19.48
C HIS A 234 -4.33 -4.62 -20.54
N HIS A 235 -3.69 -5.75 -20.56
CA HIS A 235 -4.18 -6.80 -21.41
C HIS A 235 -5.45 -7.45 -20.82
N ALA A 236 -6.40 -7.82 -21.67
CA ALA A 236 -7.67 -8.44 -21.24
C ALA A 236 -7.46 -9.76 -20.47
N SER A 237 -6.37 -10.50 -20.73
CA SER A 237 -6.02 -11.71 -20.00
C SER A 237 -5.71 -11.47 -18.51
N THR A 238 -5.33 -10.25 -18.12
CA THR A 238 -5.12 -9.88 -16.71
C THR A 238 -6.36 -10.21 -15.87
N LEU A 239 -7.56 -9.88 -16.36
CA LEU A 239 -8.80 -10.14 -15.62
C LEU A 239 -9.05 -11.64 -15.42
N ASP A 240 -8.71 -12.48 -16.39
CA ASP A 240 -8.87 -13.94 -16.26
C ASP A 240 -7.92 -14.52 -15.21
N HIS A 241 -6.71 -13.96 -15.11
CA HIS A 241 -5.74 -14.33 -14.09
C HIS A 241 -6.17 -13.87 -12.70
N LEU A 242 -6.66 -12.63 -12.57
CA LEU A 242 -7.22 -12.10 -11.32
C LEU A 242 -8.41 -12.91 -10.83
N ARG A 243 -9.31 -13.32 -11.74
CA ARG A 243 -10.43 -14.21 -11.43
C ARG A 243 -9.99 -15.60 -10.94
N ALA A 244 -8.92 -16.14 -11.52
CA ALA A 244 -8.36 -17.41 -11.06
C ALA A 244 -7.77 -17.27 -9.64
N MET A 245 -7.04 -16.18 -9.37
CA MET A 245 -6.53 -15.84 -8.04
C MET A 245 -7.70 -15.68 -7.04
N ARG A 246 -8.72 -14.91 -7.39
CA ARG A 246 -9.88 -14.66 -6.52
C ARG A 246 -10.58 -15.96 -6.12
N ARG A 247 -10.86 -16.86 -7.08
CA ARG A 247 -11.48 -18.15 -6.76
C ARG A 247 -10.67 -18.97 -5.75
N THR A 248 -9.34 -18.98 -5.88
CA THR A 248 -8.45 -19.67 -4.93
C THR A 248 -8.50 -19.05 -3.53
N LEU A 249 -8.56 -17.73 -3.45
CA LEU A 249 -8.67 -17.01 -2.17
C LEU A 249 -10.02 -17.24 -1.48
N ASP A 250 -11.10 -17.20 -2.25
CA ASP A 250 -12.47 -17.42 -1.74
C ASP A 250 -12.66 -18.81 -1.13
N GLU A 251 -11.94 -19.85 -1.63
CA GLU A 251 -11.93 -21.20 -1.03
C GLU A 251 -11.50 -21.21 0.44
N HIS A 252 -10.71 -20.21 0.84
CA HIS A 252 -10.16 -20.08 2.20
C HIS A 252 -10.66 -18.83 2.94
N GLY A 253 -11.49 -18.00 2.32
CA GLY A 253 -11.99 -16.76 2.88
C GLY A 253 -10.91 -15.68 3.06
N ALA A 254 -9.83 -15.73 2.27
CA ALA A 254 -8.76 -14.75 2.28
C ALA A 254 -9.10 -13.53 1.40
N ILE A 255 -8.52 -12.38 1.73
CA ILE A 255 -8.72 -11.11 1.04
C ILE A 255 -7.51 -10.79 0.15
N VAL A 256 -7.71 -10.14 -0.99
CA VAL A 256 -6.64 -9.57 -1.80
C VAL A 256 -6.86 -8.09 -2.06
N VAL A 257 -5.80 -7.30 -1.86
CA VAL A 257 -5.68 -5.94 -2.37
C VAL A 257 -4.63 -5.93 -3.48
N GLY A 258 -5.02 -5.50 -4.67
CA GLY A 258 -4.10 -5.42 -5.81
C GLY A 258 -3.40 -4.07 -5.88
N GLU A 259 -2.11 -4.11 -6.21
CA GLU A 259 -1.40 -2.91 -6.61
C GLU A 259 -1.48 -2.72 -8.12
N SER A 260 -2.00 -1.56 -8.52
CA SER A 260 -2.04 -1.15 -9.92
C SER A 260 -1.74 0.34 -10.00
N TYR A 261 -0.66 0.68 -10.71
CA TYR A 261 -0.31 2.09 -10.97
C TYR A 261 -1.16 2.62 -12.11
N GLN A 262 -2.46 2.79 -11.83
CA GLN A 262 -3.44 3.30 -12.78
C GLN A 262 -4.06 4.58 -12.25
N GLU A 263 -4.07 5.61 -13.10
CA GLU A 263 -4.70 6.89 -12.77
C GLU A 263 -6.18 6.94 -13.19
N ARG A 264 -6.67 5.94 -13.91
CA ARG A 264 -8.06 5.87 -14.39
C ARG A 264 -8.90 4.98 -13.49
N PRO A 265 -9.86 5.56 -12.73
CA PRO A 265 -10.69 4.78 -11.80
C PRO A 265 -11.49 3.65 -12.47
N GLU A 266 -11.88 3.81 -13.74
CA GLU A 266 -12.61 2.77 -14.49
C GLU A 266 -11.75 1.52 -14.71
N VAL A 267 -10.45 1.71 -14.87
CA VAL A 267 -9.50 0.61 -15.03
C VAL A 267 -9.25 -0.08 -13.70
N LEU A 268 -9.07 0.69 -12.63
CA LEU A 268 -9.00 0.14 -11.27
C LEU A 268 -10.26 -0.63 -10.91
N LEU A 269 -11.44 -0.10 -11.26
CA LEU A 269 -12.71 -0.79 -11.04
C LEU A 269 -12.79 -2.11 -11.83
N ALA A 270 -12.26 -2.17 -13.05
CA ALA A 270 -12.23 -3.43 -13.82
C ALA A 270 -11.41 -4.53 -13.12
N HIS A 271 -10.40 -4.16 -12.31
CA HIS A 271 -9.62 -5.10 -11.51
C HIS A 271 -10.28 -5.50 -10.19
N VAL A 272 -11.33 -4.78 -9.76
CA VAL A 272 -12.14 -5.04 -8.56
C VAL A 272 -13.53 -5.47 -9.03
N GLY A 273 -14.24 -6.20 -8.27
CA GLY A 273 -15.61 -6.57 -8.61
C GLY A 273 -15.95 -7.95 -8.09
N ASP A 274 -17.10 -8.47 -8.51
CA ASP A 274 -17.67 -9.68 -7.95
C ASP A 274 -16.77 -10.92 -8.10
N ASP A 275 -15.91 -10.95 -9.09
CA ASP A 275 -15.10 -12.12 -9.42
C ASP A 275 -13.60 -11.83 -9.71
N ALA A 276 -13.16 -10.54 -9.60
CA ALA A 276 -11.75 -10.16 -9.77
C ALA A 276 -11.05 -10.00 -8.40
N GLN A 277 -10.50 -8.84 -8.04
CA GLN A 277 -9.91 -8.62 -6.72
C GLN A 277 -10.96 -8.13 -5.71
N HIS A 278 -10.69 -8.28 -4.41
CA HIS A 278 -11.53 -7.71 -3.37
C HIS A 278 -11.38 -6.20 -3.28
N LEU A 279 -10.15 -5.72 -3.38
CA LEU A 279 -9.75 -4.32 -3.26
C LEU A 279 -8.67 -3.99 -4.29
N SER A 280 -8.57 -2.71 -4.64
CA SER A 280 -7.42 -2.15 -5.36
C SER A 280 -6.90 -0.93 -4.62
N PHE A 281 -5.58 -0.78 -4.54
CA PHE A 281 -5.00 0.45 -4.07
C PHE A 281 -5.34 1.61 -5.00
N VAL A 282 -5.70 2.72 -4.39
CA VAL A 282 -5.97 3.99 -5.06
C VAL A 282 -4.90 4.99 -4.63
N PHE A 283 -3.98 5.28 -5.53
CA PHE A 283 -2.83 6.17 -5.29
C PHE A 283 -3.10 7.64 -5.67
N HIS A 284 -4.33 7.97 -6.04
CA HIS A 284 -4.71 9.31 -6.51
C HIS A 284 -4.30 10.43 -5.54
N LEU A 285 -4.48 10.22 -4.23
CA LEU A 285 -4.08 11.18 -3.21
C LEU A 285 -2.58 11.09 -2.87
N LEU A 286 -1.95 9.94 -3.09
CA LEU A 286 -0.51 9.76 -2.90
C LEU A 286 0.30 10.66 -3.83
N VAL A 287 -0.18 10.84 -5.07
CA VAL A 287 0.51 11.62 -6.11
C VAL A 287 -0.04 13.03 -6.29
N ALA A 288 -1.17 13.36 -5.67
CA ALA A 288 -1.80 14.68 -5.77
C ALA A 288 -0.98 15.76 -5.04
N PRO A 289 -0.93 16.98 -5.57
CA PRO A 289 -0.39 18.13 -4.83
C PRO A 289 -1.23 18.39 -3.57
N TRP A 290 -0.63 19.07 -2.57
CA TRP A 290 -1.33 19.49 -1.37
C TRP A 290 -2.27 20.67 -1.66
N ASP A 291 -3.46 20.36 -2.15
CA ASP A 291 -4.49 21.32 -2.53
C ASP A 291 -5.89 20.74 -2.30
N ALA A 292 -6.78 21.52 -1.67
CA ALA A 292 -8.12 21.06 -1.28
C ALA A 292 -9.00 20.75 -2.49
N ASP A 293 -8.93 21.56 -3.55
CA ASP A 293 -9.76 21.40 -4.74
C ASP A 293 -9.29 20.17 -5.54
N GLU A 294 -7.97 19.97 -5.65
CA GLU A 294 -7.38 18.77 -6.27
C GLU A 294 -7.76 17.50 -5.52
N TRP A 295 -7.64 17.47 -4.19
CA TRP A 295 -8.03 16.31 -3.40
C TRP A 295 -9.53 16.04 -3.52
N ALA A 296 -10.37 17.09 -3.45
CA ALA A 296 -11.81 16.95 -3.66
C ALA A 296 -12.14 16.36 -5.04
N ALA A 297 -11.47 16.82 -6.09
CA ALA A 297 -11.66 16.33 -7.46
C ALA A 297 -11.28 14.84 -7.57
N ARG A 298 -10.11 14.45 -7.05
CA ARG A 298 -9.64 13.05 -7.07
C ARG A 298 -10.57 12.11 -6.30
N ILE A 299 -11.04 12.54 -5.13
CA ILE A 299 -11.99 11.75 -4.33
C ILE A 299 -13.32 11.58 -5.10
N ARG A 300 -13.86 12.64 -5.70
CA ARG A 300 -15.09 12.57 -6.51
C ARG A 300 -14.94 11.65 -7.71
N GLU A 301 -13.80 11.73 -8.41
CA GLU A 301 -13.50 10.89 -9.57
C GLU A 301 -13.54 9.40 -9.23
N VAL A 302 -12.90 9.00 -8.15
CA VAL A 302 -12.91 7.61 -7.68
C VAL A 302 -14.31 7.19 -7.23
N GLU A 303 -14.96 7.98 -6.38
CA GLU A 303 -16.30 7.65 -5.86
C GLU A 303 -17.37 7.59 -6.96
N ALA A 304 -17.31 8.45 -7.97
CA ALA A 304 -18.24 8.42 -9.10
C ALA A 304 -18.23 7.09 -9.88
N VAL A 305 -17.12 6.36 -9.80
CA VAL A 305 -16.94 5.08 -10.47
C VAL A 305 -17.16 3.90 -9.51
N PHE A 306 -16.60 3.96 -8.30
CA PHE A 306 -16.61 2.85 -7.35
C PHE A 306 -17.94 2.69 -6.61
N GLU A 307 -18.54 3.79 -6.11
CA GLU A 307 -19.77 3.72 -5.32
C GLU A 307 -20.96 3.13 -6.08
N PRO A 308 -21.27 3.52 -7.34
CA PRO A 308 -22.38 2.93 -8.09
C PRO A 308 -22.19 1.44 -8.41
N ALA A 309 -20.95 0.98 -8.44
CA ALA A 309 -20.59 -0.42 -8.66
C ALA A 309 -20.58 -1.26 -7.36
N GLY A 310 -20.85 -0.66 -6.20
CA GLY A 310 -20.73 -1.32 -4.90
C GLY A 310 -19.30 -1.69 -4.52
N ALA A 311 -18.30 -1.14 -5.23
CA ALA A 311 -16.89 -1.41 -5.00
C ALA A 311 -16.30 -0.47 -3.93
N TRP A 312 -15.20 -0.91 -3.31
CA TRP A 312 -14.53 -0.19 -2.23
C TRP A 312 -13.08 0.08 -2.61
N PRO A 313 -12.64 1.37 -2.62
CA PRO A 313 -11.23 1.70 -2.85
C PRO A 313 -10.39 1.38 -1.62
N SER A 314 -9.08 1.11 -1.80
CA SER A 314 -8.11 1.08 -0.71
C SER A 314 -7.20 2.30 -0.81
N TRP A 315 -7.37 3.25 0.13
CA TRP A 315 -6.62 4.50 0.13
C TRP A 315 -5.25 4.34 0.79
N ALA A 316 -4.18 4.60 0.05
CA ALA A 316 -2.82 4.67 0.58
C ALA A 316 -2.24 6.07 0.36
N LEU A 317 -1.71 6.69 1.41
CA LEU A 317 -1.01 7.98 1.36
C LEU A 317 0.51 7.84 1.51
N GLY A 318 0.99 6.66 1.86
CA GLY A 318 2.40 6.31 2.02
C GLY A 318 2.63 4.85 1.67
N ASN A 319 3.82 4.53 1.21
CA ASN A 319 4.32 3.17 1.01
C ASN A 319 5.85 3.18 0.98
N HIS A 320 6.46 2.02 0.80
CA HIS A 320 7.92 1.84 0.73
C HIS A 320 8.57 2.28 -0.60
N ASP A 321 7.80 2.81 -1.55
CA ASP A 321 8.26 3.24 -2.89
C ASP A 321 8.20 4.75 -3.10
N ARG A 322 7.60 5.49 -2.17
CA ARG A 322 7.44 6.94 -2.27
C ARG A 322 7.97 7.64 -1.01
N PRO A 323 8.45 8.87 -1.14
CA PRO A 323 8.85 9.65 0.03
C PRO A 323 7.73 9.68 1.08
N ARG A 324 8.10 9.63 2.36
CA ARG A 324 7.17 9.58 3.48
C ARG A 324 6.18 10.75 3.46
N LEU A 325 5.00 10.53 4.01
CA LEU A 325 3.90 11.50 4.03
C LEU A 325 4.35 12.87 4.58
N ALA A 326 5.03 12.90 5.73
CA ALA A 326 5.51 14.14 6.34
C ALA A 326 6.55 14.87 5.47
N THR A 327 7.45 14.14 4.80
CA THR A 327 8.43 14.69 3.85
C THR A 327 7.73 15.35 2.67
N ARG A 328 6.79 14.65 2.03
CA ARG A 328 6.08 15.17 0.84
C ARG A 328 5.23 16.39 1.15
N LEU A 329 4.57 16.40 2.30
CA LEU A 329 3.68 17.50 2.70
C LEU A 329 4.43 18.65 3.40
N GLY A 330 5.69 18.44 3.78
CA GLY A 330 6.59 19.45 4.34
C GLY A 330 6.28 19.88 5.77
N SER A 331 5.32 19.22 6.45
CA SER A 331 5.07 19.43 7.87
C SER A 331 4.27 18.29 8.51
N GLU A 332 4.50 18.06 9.80
CA GLU A 332 3.72 17.11 10.59
C GLU A 332 2.25 17.52 10.70
N ALA A 333 1.95 18.82 10.79
CA ALA A 333 0.56 19.30 10.86
C ALA A 333 -0.23 18.87 9.61
N ARG A 334 0.33 19.04 8.42
CA ARG A 334 -0.29 18.59 7.17
C ARG A 334 -0.40 17.06 7.10
N ALA A 335 0.62 16.32 7.58
CA ALA A 335 0.54 14.86 7.66
C ALA A 335 -0.62 14.40 8.57
N ARG A 336 -0.84 15.08 9.69
CA ARG A 336 -1.98 14.83 10.61
C ARG A 336 -3.33 15.13 9.96
N VAL A 337 -3.42 16.21 9.17
CA VAL A 337 -4.62 16.52 8.36
C VAL A 337 -4.86 15.43 7.34
N ALA A 338 -3.83 15.04 6.59
CA ALA A 338 -3.90 13.99 5.57
C ALA A 338 -4.35 12.65 6.15
N ALA A 339 -3.80 12.25 7.31
CA ALA A 339 -4.21 11.05 8.04
C ALA A 339 -5.69 11.11 8.44
N THR A 340 -6.16 12.28 8.91
CA THR A 340 -7.57 12.48 9.27
C THR A 340 -8.47 12.30 8.04
N VAL A 341 -8.10 12.89 6.90
CA VAL A 341 -8.83 12.70 5.65
C VAL A 341 -8.86 11.22 5.25
N GLN A 342 -7.68 10.57 5.14
CA GLN A 342 -7.57 9.17 4.72
C GLN A 342 -8.44 8.22 5.56
N LEU A 343 -8.35 8.33 6.89
CA LEU A 343 -9.02 7.42 7.80
C LEU A 343 -10.54 7.67 7.90
N MET A 344 -11.02 8.83 7.49
CA MET A 344 -12.46 9.16 7.47
C MET A 344 -13.11 8.93 6.09
N LEU A 345 -12.36 8.78 5.01
CA LEU A 345 -12.89 8.47 3.68
C LEU A 345 -13.61 7.12 3.65
N ARG A 346 -14.55 6.97 2.68
CA ARG A 346 -15.11 5.69 2.29
C ARG A 346 -14.00 4.85 1.63
N GLY A 347 -13.83 3.63 2.10
CA GLY A 347 -12.78 2.73 1.59
C GLY A 347 -12.05 2.00 2.72
N VAL A 348 -11.04 1.24 2.35
CA VAL A 348 -10.14 0.52 3.26
C VAL A 348 -8.82 1.26 3.34
N PRO A 349 -8.51 1.95 4.44
CA PRO A 349 -7.24 2.67 4.56
C PRO A 349 -6.06 1.72 4.71
N CYS A 350 -4.92 2.09 4.10
CA CYS A 350 -3.63 1.46 4.32
C CYS A 350 -2.63 2.49 4.86
N ILE A 351 -2.08 2.23 6.04
CA ILE A 351 -1.09 3.07 6.74
C ILE A 351 0.29 2.47 6.50
N TYR A 352 1.26 3.28 6.11
CA TYR A 352 2.66 2.85 6.03
C TYR A 352 3.37 3.04 7.37
N GLN A 353 4.19 2.06 7.79
CA GLN A 353 4.96 2.14 9.04
C GLN A 353 5.66 3.48 9.22
N GLY A 354 5.45 4.12 10.36
CA GLY A 354 6.03 5.41 10.71
C GLY A 354 5.21 6.63 10.29
N ASP A 355 4.15 6.47 9.48
CA ASP A 355 3.20 7.57 9.22
C ASP A 355 2.51 8.00 10.53
N GLU A 356 2.18 7.03 11.40
CA GLU A 356 1.59 7.26 12.71
C GLU A 356 2.54 7.96 13.70
N LEU A 357 3.85 7.93 13.42
CA LEU A 357 4.88 8.61 14.19
C LEU A 357 5.24 9.99 13.60
N GLY A 358 4.68 10.32 12.42
CA GLY A 358 5.04 11.52 11.67
C GLY A 358 6.48 11.50 11.16
N LEU A 359 7.02 10.31 10.82
CA LEU A 359 8.39 10.17 10.34
C LEU A 359 8.59 10.86 8.99
N GLU A 360 9.72 11.53 8.85
CA GLU A 360 10.26 12.03 7.59
C GLU A 360 11.25 11.02 6.98
N ASP A 361 11.58 11.21 5.70
CA ASP A 361 12.64 10.44 5.05
C ASP A 361 13.98 10.65 5.75
N ALA A 362 14.76 9.58 5.87
CA ALA A 362 16.14 9.71 6.32
C ALA A 362 17.01 10.38 5.25
N VAL A 363 17.99 11.14 5.70
CA VAL A 363 19.05 11.65 4.82
C VAL A 363 20.12 10.57 4.64
N VAL A 364 20.11 9.93 3.48
CA VAL A 364 21.04 8.83 3.18
C VAL A 364 22.29 9.38 2.48
N PRO A 365 23.48 9.26 3.11
CA PRO A 365 24.73 9.66 2.47
C PRO A 365 24.99 8.83 1.20
N PRO A 366 25.62 9.39 0.15
CA PRO A 366 25.90 8.66 -1.09
C PRO A 366 26.63 7.33 -0.91
N SER A 367 27.48 7.22 0.13
CA SER A 367 28.22 5.99 0.46
C SER A 367 27.37 4.90 1.12
N ARG A 368 26.13 5.21 1.50
CA ARG A 368 25.17 4.29 2.13
C ARG A 368 23.91 4.05 1.29
N VAL A 369 23.86 4.61 0.09
CA VAL A 369 22.78 4.33 -0.88
C VAL A 369 22.91 2.88 -1.33
N VAL A 370 21.81 2.12 -1.21
CA VAL A 370 21.76 0.70 -1.56
C VAL A 370 20.64 0.38 -2.54
N ASP A 371 19.57 1.17 -2.56
CA ASP A 371 18.44 0.94 -3.45
C ASP A 371 18.66 1.57 -4.84
N PRO A 372 18.57 0.77 -5.93
CA PRO A 372 18.73 1.30 -7.29
C PRO A 372 17.63 2.29 -7.70
N GLY A 373 16.45 2.20 -7.06
CA GLY A 373 15.31 3.10 -7.29
C GLY A 373 15.35 4.40 -6.47
N GLY A 374 16.37 4.58 -5.58
CA GLY A 374 16.51 5.78 -4.75
C GLY A 374 15.50 5.90 -3.60
N ARG A 375 14.94 4.78 -3.13
CA ARG A 375 13.87 4.72 -2.11
C ARG A 375 14.39 4.60 -0.67
N ASP A 376 15.70 4.59 -0.45
CA ASP A 376 16.31 4.36 0.87
C ASP A 376 15.77 5.29 1.96
N GLY A 377 15.52 6.57 1.63
CA GLY A 377 15.03 7.55 2.59
C GLY A 377 13.71 7.16 3.24
N CYS A 378 12.74 6.73 2.45
CA CYS A 378 11.42 6.33 2.95
C CYS A 378 11.44 4.93 3.62
N ARG A 379 12.48 4.14 3.36
CA ARG A 379 12.69 2.79 3.92
C ARG A 379 13.51 2.79 5.21
N ALA A 380 13.85 3.97 5.74
CA ALA A 380 14.61 4.12 6.97
C ALA A 380 13.95 3.40 8.17
N PRO A 381 14.79 2.91 9.13
CA PRO A 381 14.32 2.19 10.30
C PRO A 381 13.33 2.97 11.18
N VAL A 382 12.31 2.29 11.70
CA VAL A 382 11.35 2.85 12.66
C VAL A 382 12.04 2.96 14.04
N PRO A 383 12.08 4.15 14.66
CA PRO A 383 12.64 4.29 15.99
C PRO A 383 11.66 3.79 17.08
N TRP A 384 12.13 2.87 17.93
CA TRP A 384 11.32 2.25 18.99
C TRP A 384 11.51 2.90 20.35
N THR A 385 12.73 3.34 20.67
CA THR A 385 13.09 3.89 21.97
C THR A 385 13.39 5.38 21.89
N ALA A 386 13.17 6.12 22.99
CA ALA A 386 13.47 7.55 23.08
C ALA A 386 14.99 7.84 23.27
N THR A 387 15.83 6.95 22.79
CA THR A 387 17.29 7.10 22.74
C THR A 387 17.74 7.61 21.38
N PRO A 388 18.91 8.24 21.25
CA PRO A 388 19.37 8.77 19.97
C PRO A 388 19.52 7.72 18.84
N ASP A 389 19.75 6.47 19.20
CA ASP A 389 19.82 5.32 18.30
C ASP A 389 18.45 4.70 17.98
N GLY A 390 17.38 5.23 18.59
CA GLY A 390 16.02 4.72 18.36
C GLY A 390 15.81 3.24 18.71
N GLY A 391 16.77 2.62 19.40
CA GLY A 391 16.78 1.18 19.71
C GLY A 391 17.39 0.30 18.62
N TRP A 392 18.08 0.90 17.65
CA TRP A 392 18.82 0.20 16.60
C TRP A 392 20.32 0.19 16.90
N PRO A 393 21.09 -0.84 16.49
CA PRO A 393 22.54 -0.82 16.58
C PRO A 393 23.16 0.25 15.66
N ALA A 394 24.40 0.62 15.94
CA ALA A 394 25.08 1.70 15.21
C ALA A 394 25.27 1.44 13.72
N ASP A 395 25.22 0.20 13.31
CA ASP A 395 25.37 -0.30 11.93
C ASP A 395 24.04 -0.74 11.29
N ALA A 396 22.90 -0.21 11.78
CA ALA A 396 21.61 -0.41 11.11
C ALA A 396 21.73 -0.23 9.60
N TRP A 397 21.04 -1.07 8.83
CA TRP A 397 21.23 -1.16 7.37
C TRP A 397 21.02 0.16 6.62
N LEU A 398 20.17 1.06 7.14
CA LEU A 398 19.99 2.44 6.71
C LEU A 398 20.10 3.42 7.89
N PRO A 399 20.39 4.72 7.62
CA PRO A 399 20.31 5.74 8.66
C PRO A 399 18.92 5.87 9.26
N LEU A 400 18.84 6.27 10.52
CA LEU A 400 17.58 6.65 11.16
C LEU A 400 17.01 7.94 10.54
N PRO A 401 15.66 8.11 10.56
CA PRO A 401 15.02 9.36 10.17
C PRO A 401 15.39 10.51 11.15
N PRO A 402 15.19 11.79 10.75
CA PRO A 402 15.37 12.92 11.64
C PRO A 402 14.55 12.79 12.93
N ASP A 403 15.05 13.35 14.02
CA ASP A 403 14.37 13.41 15.31
C ASP A 403 13.93 12.04 15.88
N ALA A 404 14.64 10.96 15.54
CA ALA A 404 14.30 9.58 15.88
C ALA A 404 13.91 9.39 17.35
N ALA A 405 14.64 10.00 18.29
CA ALA A 405 14.33 9.89 19.73
C ALA A 405 12.94 10.46 20.09
N MET A 406 12.58 11.62 19.54
CA MET A 406 11.29 12.28 19.80
C MET A 406 10.14 11.62 19.04
N ARG A 407 10.44 11.07 17.87
CA ARG A 407 9.46 10.39 17.00
C ARG A 407 9.42 8.88 17.24
N SER A 408 10.10 8.38 18.27
CA SER A 408 10.08 6.96 18.61
C SER A 408 8.71 6.51 19.10
N VAL A 409 8.41 5.23 18.94
CA VAL A 409 7.20 4.60 19.49
C VAL A 409 7.03 4.93 20.96
N ALA A 410 8.11 4.77 21.77
CA ALA A 410 8.06 5.05 23.20
C ALA A 410 7.74 6.51 23.53
N ALA A 411 8.35 7.47 22.82
CA ALA A 411 8.09 8.89 23.04
C ALA A 411 6.67 9.28 22.63
N GLN A 412 6.22 8.79 21.47
CA GLN A 412 4.89 9.09 20.93
C GLN A 412 3.77 8.46 21.77
N GLN A 413 3.95 7.26 22.32
CA GLN A 413 2.99 6.65 23.24
C GLN A 413 2.90 7.37 24.58
N ALA A 414 3.98 8.01 25.02
CA ALA A 414 4.00 8.77 26.27
C ALA A 414 3.32 10.15 26.17
N ASP A 415 3.18 10.71 24.96
CA ASP A 415 2.59 12.03 24.73
C ASP A 415 1.16 11.95 24.17
N PRO A 416 0.11 12.26 24.93
CA PRO A 416 -1.27 12.24 24.46
C PRO A 416 -1.57 13.17 23.26
N ALA A 417 -0.74 14.18 23.00
CA ALA A 417 -0.87 15.10 21.88
C ALA A 417 -0.15 14.63 20.62
N SER A 418 0.61 13.53 20.70
CA SER A 418 1.40 12.98 19.60
C SER A 418 0.58 12.56 18.40
N THR A 419 1.27 12.37 17.27
CA THR A 419 0.68 11.84 16.03
C THR A 419 0.22 10.39 16.21
N ALA A 420 0.93 9.54 16.98
CA ALA A 420 0.49 8.19 17.29
C ALA A 420 -0.85 8.16 18.04
N HIS A 421 -1.02 9.04 19.03
CA HIS A 421 -2.30 9.17 19.71
C HIS A 421 -3.42 9.73 18.82
N LEU A 422 -3.09 10.58 17.84
CA LEU A 422 -4.08 11.00 16.84
C LEU A 422 -4.56 9.81 16.01
N TYR A 423 -3.63 9.01 15.45
CA TYR A 423 -4.00 7.80 14.68
C TYR A 423 -4.86 6.85 15.53
N ARG A 424 -4.45 6.58 16.76
CA ARG A 424 -5.23 5.75 17.68
C ARG A 424 -6.66 6.28 17.89
N ARG A 425 -6.83 7.60 18.07
CA ARG A 425 -8.17 8.21 18.21
C ARG A 425 -8.98 8.12 16.92
N LEU A 426 -8.35 8.33 15.75
CA LEU A 426 -9.00 8.20 14.44
C LEU A 426 -9.49 6.77 14.19
N LEU A 427 -8.66 5.77 14.47
CA LEU A 427 -8.99 4.35 14.35
C LEU A 427 -10.13 3.96 15.31
N ALA A 428 -10.05 4.41 16.56
CA ALA A 428 -11.12 4.19 17.54
C ALA A 428 -12.45 4.85 17.11
N LEU A 429 -12.39 6.07 16.58
CA LEU A 429 -13.57 6.79 16.08
C LEU A 429 -14.17 6.07 14.87
N ARG A 430 -13.34 5.66 13.90
CA ARG A 430 -13.80 4.91 12.72
C ARG A 430 -14.53 3.63 13.12
N ARG A 431 -13.97 2.84 14.04
CA ARG A 431 -14.56 1.60 14.54
C ARG A 431 -15.87 1.84 15.31
N ALA A 432 -15.95 2.95 16.06
CA ALA A 432 -17.13 3.29 16.85
C ALA A 432 -18.30 3.87 16.04
N GLN A 433 -18.06 4.28 14.79
CA GLN A 433 -19.03 4.97 13.96
C GLN A 433 -19.32 4.18 12.67
N PRO A 434 -20.40 3.39 12.61
CA PRO A 434 -20.73 2.62 11.40
C PRO A 434 -20.81 3.46 10.12
N ALA A 435 -21.22 4.73 10.23
CA ALA A 435 -21.23 5.65 9.10
C ALA A 435 -19.84 5.87 8.48
N LEU A 436 -18.75 5.79 9.25
CA LEU A 436 -17.40 5.89 8.74
C LEU A 436 -16.91 4.58 8.10
N VAL A 437 -17.45 3.44 8.48
CA VAL A 437 -17.11 2.12 7.91
C VAL A 437 -17.90 1.90 6.61
N SER A 438 -19.23 1.83 6.66
CA SER A 438 -20.09 1.42 5.53
C SER A 438 -21.04 2.51 5.01
N GLY A 439 -20.97 3.75 5.53
CA GLY A 439 -21.83 4.84 5.08
C GLY A 439 -21.53 5.34 3.67
N ALA A 440 -22.52 5.87 2.97
CA ALA A 440 -22.35 6.61 1.73
C ALA A 440 -21.47 7.85 1.93
N GLN A 441 -20.79 8.30 0.86
CA GLN A 441 -19.92 9.46 0.90
C GLN A 441 -20.36 10.54 -0.08
N ARG A 442 -20.31 11.81 0.33
CA ARG A 442 -20.48 12.97 -0.54
C ARG A 442 -19.39 13.99 -0.25
N VAL A 443 -18.65 14.38 -1.27
CA VAL A 443 -17.69 15.49 -1.18
C VAL A 443 -18.44 16.80 -1.28
N LEU A 444 -18.19 17.69 -0.32
CA LEU A 444 -18.79 19.01 -0.19
C LEU A 444 -18.10 20.03 -1.10
N ASP A 445 -18.76 21.15 -1.37
CA ASP A 445 -18.24 22.22 -2.20
C ASP A 445 -18.64 23.63 -1.71
N ALA A 446 -18.40 24.64 -2.53
CA ALA A 446 -18.75 26.03 -2.20
C ALA A 446 -20.27 26.24 -2.02
N GLN A 447 -21.14 25.43 -2.62
CA GLN A 447 -22.60 25.53 -2.45
C GLN A 447 -23.02 25.03 -1.06
N ASP A 448 -22.22 24.15 -0.46
CA ASP A 448 -22.37 23.71 0.93
C ASP A 448 -21.78 24.73 1.93
N GLY A 449 -21.32 25.90 1.48
CA GLY A 449 -20.78 26.98 2.31
C GLY A 449 -19.32 26.77 2.72
N LEU A 450 -18.55 25.94 2.00
CA LEU A 450 -17.13 25.77 2.26
C LEU A 450 -16.31 26.92 1.66
N PRO A 451 -15.39 27.52 2.43
CA PRO A 451 -14.46 28.49 1.91
C PRO A 451 -13.37 27.83 1.06
N GLN A 452 -12.75 28.60 0.17
CA GLN A 452 -11.62 28.15 -0.63
C GLN A 452 -10.45 27.64 0.26
N GLY A 453 -9.87 26.50 -0.11
CA GLY A 453 -8.77 25.86 0.61
C GLY A 453 -9.23 24.95 1.74
N VAL A 454 -10.54 24.70 1.87
CA VAL A 454 -11.09 23.71 2.79
C VAL A 454 -11.66 22.55 1.99
N LEU A 455 -11.11 21.36 2.21
CA LEU A 455 -11.69 20.09 1.78
C LEU A 455 -12.76 19.67 2.79
N GLY A 456 -13.94 19.29 2.30
CA GLY A 456 -15.01 18.75 3.12
C GLY A 456 -15.68 17.55 2.48
N PHE A 457 -16.07 16.58 3.30
CA PHE A 457 -16.92 15.47 2.88
C PHE A 457 -17.75 14.95 4.03
N GLU A 458 -18.89 14.37 3.71
CA GLU A 458 -19.77 13.73 4.67
C GLU A 458 -19.90 12.22 4.45
N ARG A 459 -20.10 11.50 5.54
CA ARG A 459 -20.40 10.08 5.60
C ARG A 459 -21.76 9.90 6.24
N THR A 460 -22.67 9.21 5.57
CA THR A 460 -24.06 9.07 6.04
C THR A 460 -24.51 7.62 6.07
N LEU A 461 -25.05 7.18 7.20
CA LEU A 461 -25.67 5.86 7.38
C LEU A 461 -26.80 5.95 8.40
N ALA A 462 -27.97 5.41 8.06
CA ALA A 462 -29.14 5.27 8.95
C ALA A 462 -29.52 6.56 9.70
N GLY A 463 -29.43 7.72 9.02
CA GLY A 463 -29.74 9.04 9.59
C GLY A 463 -28.62 9.67 10.41
N THR A 464 -27.49 9.01 10.59
CA THR A 464 -26.29 9.60 11.18
C THR A 464 -25.43 10.22 10.08
N THR A 465 -25.06 11.50 10.24
CA THR A 465 -24.14 12.20 9.35
C THR A 465 -22.90 12.64 10.12
N ILE A 466 -21.74 12.25 9.61
CA ILE A 466 -20.43 12.66 10.11
C ILE A 466 -19.73 13.44 9.00
N VAL A 467 -19.22 14.62 9.34
CA VAL A 467 -18.51 15.50 8.39
C VAL A 467 -17.05 15.60 8.78
N THR A 468 -16.16 15.49 7.80
CA THR A 468 -14.76 15.82 7.93
C THR A 468 -14.49 17.10 7.18
N LEU A 469 -13.87 18.08 7.86
CA LEU A 469 -13.42 19.35 7.28
C LEU A 469 -11.90 19.45 7.48
N ALA A 470 -11.16 19.76 6.43
CA ALA A 470 -9.71 19.89 6.44
C ALA A 470 -9.27 21.21 5.82
N GLU A 471 -8.61 22.05 6.60
CA GLU A 471 -8.01 23.28 6.11
C GLU A 471 -6.62 22.94 5.50
N MET A 472 -6.43 23.24 4.23
CA MET A 472 -5.26 22.84 3.45
C MET A 472 -4.49 24.02 2.83
N ALA A 473 -4.95 25.26 3.05
CA ALA A 473 -4.30 26.46 2.51
C ALA A 473 -3.30 27.12 3.49
N GLY A 474 -3.13 26.56 4.69
CA GLY A 474 -2.22 27.08 5.72
C GLY A 474 -2.70 28.40 6.34
N ARG A 475 -4.00 28.64 6.39
CA ARG A 475 -4.60 29.86 6.95
C ARG A 475 -5.92 29.56 7.67
N ARG A 476 -6.21 30.32 8.70
CA ARG A 476 -7.50 30.23 9.37
C ARG A 476 -8.65 30.46 8.41
N ALA A 477 -9.65 29.57 8.43
CA ALA A 477 -10.86 29.63 7.63
C ALA A 477 -12.09 29.78 8.53
N GLU A 478 -13.05 30.61 8.07
CA GLU A 478 -14.35 30.82 8.74
C GLU A 478 -15.45 30.29 7.83
N LEU A 479 -16.27 29.38 8.35
CA LEU A 479 -17.41 28.81 7.66
C LEU A 479 -18.66 29.66 7.89
N SER A 480 -19.67 29.51 7.02
CA SER A 480 -20.96 30.18 7.16
C SER A 480 -21.68 29.80 8.45
N ALA A 481 -22.66 30.63 8.85
CA ALA A 481 -23.43 30.40 10.08
C ALA A 481 -24.16 29.05 10.11
N ASP A 482 -24.48 28.48 8.96
CA ASP A 482 -25.14 27.17 8.86
C ASP A 482 -24.30 26.03 9.46
N TRP A 483 -22.98 26.22 9.54
CA TRP A 483 -22.04 25.27 10.14
C TRP A 483 -21.91 25.38 11.66
N THR A 484 -22.52 26.38 12.29
CA THR A 484 -22.42 26.55 13.76
C THR A 484 -23.60 25.91 14.52
N ASP A 485 -24.71 25.63 13.82
CA ASP A 485 -25.93 25.13 14.47
C ASP A 485 -25.92 23.58 14.59
N GLY A 486 -25.84 23.10 15.82
CA GLY A 486 -25.98 21.69 16.19
C GLY A 486 -24.77 20.81 15.87
N TRP A 487 -23.67 21.36 15.34
CA TRP A 487 -22.45 20.61 15.07
C TRP A 487 -21.54 20.53 16.30
N HIS A 488 -21.03 19.33 16.58
CA HIS A 488 -20.10 19.06 17.68
C HIS A 488 -18.84 18.38 17.16
N VAL A 489 -17.70 18.73 17.74
CA VAL A 489 -16.41 18.13 17.42
C VAL A 489 -16.35 16.71 17.98
N LEU A 490 -16.10 15.73 17.12
CA LEU A 490 -15.76 14.36 17.50
C LEU A 490 -14.24 14.22 17.66
N LEU A 491 -13.49 14.86 16.75
CA LEU A 491 -12.02 14.79 16.74
C LEU A 491 -11.44 16.06 16.12
N ASP A 492 -10.26 16.48 16.65
CA ASP A 492 -9.43 17.56 16.16
C ASP A 492 -8.03 17.02 15.88
N SER A 493 -7.50 17.24 14.68
CA SER A 493 -6.18 16.75 14.26
C SER A 493 -5.02 17.44 14.99
N ALA A 494 -5.20 18.67 15.45
CA ALA A 494 -4.15 19.46 16.10
C ALA A 494 -4.05 19.19 17.61
N GLY A 495 -5.15 18.73 18.23
CA GLY A 495 -5.27 18.65 19.67
C GLY A 495 -4.91 17.29 20.28
N ASP A 496 -4.95 17.26 21.59
CA ASP A 496 -4.82 16.06 22.43
C ASP A 496 -6.16 15.35 22.67
N GLY A 497 -7.21 15.70 21.91
CA GLY A 497 -8.56 15.13 21.99
C GLY A 497 -9.47 15.83 23.01
N ARG A 498 -9.03 16.89 23.70
CA ARG A 498 -9.86 17.60 24.70
C ARG A 498 -11.07 18.31 24.12
N ARG A 499 -11.03 18.72 22.84
CA ARG A 499 -12.16 19.36 22.15
C ARG A 499 -13.34 18.44 21.82
N ALA A 500 -13.17 17.12 22.01
CA ALA A 500 -14.26 16.18 21.74
C ALA A 500 -15.49 16.49 22.60
N GLY A 501 -16.66 16.66 21.90
CA GLY A 501 -17.93 17.06 22.51
C GLY A 501 -18.20 18.56 22.56
N GLU A 502 -17.24 19.42 22.27
CA GLU A 502 -17.44 20.85 22.16
C GLU A 502 -18.33 21.20 20.95
N ALA A 503 -19.13 22.28 21.08
CA ALA A 503 -19.85 22.83 19.94
C ALA A 503 -18.85 23.40 18.93
N PHE A 504 -19.09 23.13 17.64
CA PHE A 504 -18.28 23.73 16.57
C PHE A 504 -18.60 25.21 16.42
N THR A 505 -17.59 26.02 16.39
CA THR A 505 -17.71 27.50 16.37
C THR A 505 -17.66 28.08 14.95
N GLY A 506 -17.61 27.25 13.92
CA GLY A 506 -17.47 27.69 12.52
C GLY A 506 -16.04 28.08 12.11
N VAL A 507 -15.03 27.76 12.95
CA VAL A 507 -13.63 28.13 12.69
C VAL A 507 -12.76 26.90 12.54
N LEU A 508 -11.98 26.86 11.46
CA LEU A 508 -10.86 25.96 11.25
C LEU A 508 -9.57 26.75 11.35
N GLU A 509 -8.65 26.26 12.16
CA GLU A 509 -7.30 26.82 12.23
C GLU A 509 -6.45 26.32 11.04
N ALA A 510 -5.33 27.00 10.77
CA ALA A 510 -4.41 26.64 9.69
C ALA A 510 -3.90 25.22 9.83
N ASP A 511 -3.82 24.48 8.72
CA ASP A 511 -3.34 23.09 8.66
C ASP A 511 -3.99 22.20 9.73
N THR A 512 -5.33 22.29 9.91
CA THR A 512 -6.09 21.45 10.82
C THR A 512 -7.28 20.76 10.15
N ALA A 513 -7.63 19.58 10.66
CA ALA A 513 -8.85 18.88 10.28
C ALA A 513 -9.73 18.62 11.51
N LEU A 514 -11.05 18.74 11.33
CA LEU A 514 -12.06 18.41 12.33
C LEU A 514 -12.99 17.32 11.79
N VAL A 515 -13.33 16.39 12.65
CA VAL A 515 -14.44 15.45 12.42
C VAL A 515 -15.61 15.90 13.27
N LEU A 516 -16.75 16.11 12.65
CA LEU A 516 -17.95 16.73 13.24
C LEU A 516 -19.15 15.79 13.13
N GLN A 517 -20.05 15.86 14.12
CA GLN A 517 -21.34 15.20 14.06
C GLN A 517 -22.43 16.18 14.46
N ARG A 518 -23.58 16.11 13.76
CA ARG A 518 -24.76 16.88 14.14
C ARG A 518 -25.57 16.11 15.19
N ARG A 519 -25.98 16.77 16.27
CA ARG A 519 -26.86 16.23 17.31
C ARG A 519 -28.33 16.55 17.03
#